data_5fd69e41850e86b3a228e271974725aa
#
_entry.id   5fd69e41850e86b3a228e271974725aa
#
_cell.length_a   1.000
_cell.length_b   1.000
_cell.length_c   1.000
_cell.angle_alpha   90.00
_cell.angle_beta   90.00
_cell.angle_gamma   90.00
#
_symmetry.space_group_name_H-M   'P 1'
#
loop_
_entity.id
_entity.type
_entity.pdbx_description
1 polymer ?
#
loop_
_entity_poly.entity_id
_entity_poly.type
_entity_poly.pdbx_seq_one_letter_code
_entity_poly.pdbx_strand_id
1 'polypeptide(L)'
;MKMNQIKIYLIAMIGLLVVSCESYLDTEPEGFISAGSPTVEGAEGLVTAAYAGIGNNDMIGPIASMWVYGSVRSDDAYKGGGGVSDVEPYNFYEQYNLTQPFQSWLAGLPYTWENYYRAISRANSALRTLNELTDEEFDLRQTRIAEARFLRGHSHFMLKVLFKYVPYIDENLSNEEILQTSNREYSNDELWNKIAEDFEFAMNNLPETQPQVGRANKLAAAAYLAKLRLYQAYEQDENHQVVNINQNRLQEVVDLTEMVIQSGNYSLQPDFAENFLNGYDNGPESVFAIQFSISDGTTAGRLNFENGLNYPHGAPQYGCCGFHQPSQNMVNAFATDANGLPKFDTFNDVELSAEDITPSGVTVDPRIDHSIGIDGHPYKYRNEDSYIFSNSWVRDPGVYGYFQSMKEQQAADCSCYKKQGPFMGVSTNIDIIRYADVLLMQAEAYIELGQQDMARPLINQVRKRAAESTGRTRFSDGTAPSNYQIAEYDGSNLSWTQDNARMALRWERRLEFALESPRFFDLVRWGIAEPTLNAYLEKEKTRKDFLNDAQFTAGRDEYFPIPQREIDFTKGLYEQNVGY
;
A
#
# COMPACT_ATOMS: atom_id res chain seq x y z
N MET A 1 -15.44 -79.16 18.68
CA MET A 1 -14.84 -78.81 17.41
C MET A 1 -15.19 -77.41 16.83
N LYS A 2 -16.24 -76.73 17.32
CA LYS A 2 -16.68 -75.40 16.76
C LYS A 2 -15.99 -74.19 17.37
N MET A 3 -15.40 -74.24 18.54
CA MET A 3 -14.81 -73.09 19.20
C MET A 3 -13.36 -72.77 18.74
N ASN A 4 -12.59 -73.76 18.30
CA ASN A 4 -11.24 -73.55 17.79
C ASN A 4 -11.23 -73.01 16.34
N GLN A 5 -12.24 -73.29 15.54
CA GLN A 5 -12.35 -72.72 14.19
C GLN A 5 -12.68 -71.22 14.21
N ILE A 6 -13.51 -70.79 15.15
CA ILE A 6 -13.87 -69.36 15.32
C ILE A 6 -12.62 -68.55 15.74
N LYS A 7 -11.76 -69.09 16.61
CA LYS A 7 -10.52 -68.42 17.01
C LYS A 7 -9.51 -68.29 15.85
N ILE A 8 -9.43 -69.28 14.94
CA ILE A 8 -8.55 -69.24 13.78
C ILE A 8 -9.06 -68.23 12.77
N TYR A 9 -10.36 -68.08 12.54
CA TYR A 9 -10.91 -67.06 11.66
C TYR A 9 -10.78 -65.64 12.23
N LEU A 10 -10.88 -65.48 13.57
CA LEU A 10 -10.67 -64.20 14.23
C LEU A 10 -9.20 -63.75 14.14
N ILE A 11 -8.24 -64.66 14.30
CA ILE A 11 -6.80 -64.38 14.17
C ILE A 11 -6.40 -64.08 12.70
N ALA A 12 -7.00 -64.78 11.74
CA ALA A 12 -6.80 -64.55 10.31
C ALA A 12 -7.41 -63.21 9.87
N MET A 13 -8.56 -62.79 10.44
CA MET A 13 -9.17 -61.50 10.15
C MET A 13 -8.41 -60.34 10.79
N ILE A 14 -7.82 -60.51 11.98
CA ILE A 14 -6.94 -59.51 12.62
C ILE A 14 -5.62 -59.39 11.87
N GLY A 15 -5.04 -60.52 11.34
CA GLY A 15 -3.84 -60.51 10.52
C GLY A 15 -4.00 -59.81 9.16
N LEU A 16 -5.22 -59.82 8.60
CA LEU A 16 -5.53 -59.11 7.35
C LEU A 16 -5.74 -57.59 7.53
N LEU A 17 -6.01 -57.13 8.77
CA LEU A 17 -6.18 -55.71 9.08
C LEU A 17 -4.86 -54.98 9.36
N VAL A 18 -3.73 -55.71 9.46
CA VAL A 18 -2.40 -55.11 9.76
C VAL A 18 -1.53 -54.92 8.51
N VAL A 19 -1.95 -55.44 7.35
CA VAL A 19 -1.13 -55.38 6.09
C VAL A 19 -1.69 -54.36 5.08
N SER A 20 -2.69 -53.61 5.44
CA SER A 20 -3.29 -52.64 4.53
C SER A 20 -3.14 -51.24 5.12
N CYS A 21 -2.32 -50.45 4.52
CA CYS A 21 -2.30 -48.98 4.56
C CYS A 21 -0.96 -48.29 4.88
N GLU A 22 0.21 -48.88 4.66
CA GLU A 22 1.43 -48.05 4.65
C GLU A 22 1.56 -47.23 3.35
N SER A 23 1.17 -47.75 2.19
CA SER A 23 1.32 -47.02 0.92
C SER A 23 0.20 -46.02 0.61
N TYR A 24 -0.90 -45.99 1.37
CA TYR A 24 -2.00 -45.01 1.16
C TYR A 24 -1.85 -43.75 1.99
N LEU A 25 -0.93 -43.75 2.97
CA LEU A 25 -0.56 -42.60 3.79
C LEU A 25 0.67 -41.85 3.27
N ASP A 26 1.39 -42.44 2.32
CA ASP A 26 2.56 -41.84 1.66
C ASP A 26 2.24 -41.12 0.35
N THR A 27 1.00 -40.74 0.09
CA THR A 27 0.69 -39.81 -0.97
C THR A 27 1.15 -38.42 -0.52
N GLU A 28 2.22 -37.93 -1.15
CA GLU A 28 2.59 -36.53 -1.01
C GLU A 28 1.37 -35.67 -1.35
N PRO A 29 0.98 -34.71 -0.48
CA PRO A 29 -0.14 -33.82 -0.78
C PRO A 29 0.16 -33.07 -2.08
N GLU A 30 -0.78 -33.04 -3.02
CA GLU A 30 -0.63 -32.23 -4.23
C GLU A 30 -0.33 -30.77 -3.85
N GLY A 31 0.79 -30.24 -4.36
CA GLY A 31 1.27 -28.90 -4.02
C GLY A 31 2.25 -28.83 -2.85
N PHE A 32 2.71 -29.97 -2.33
CA PHE A 32 3.81 -30.03 -1.36
C PHE A 32 5.13 -30.27 -2.10
N ILE A 33 6.10 -29.37 -1.92
CA ILE A 33 7.48 -29.62 -2.33
C ILE A 33 8.07 -30.53 -1.26
N SER A 34 8.34 -31.80 -1.62
CA SER A 34 8.95 -32.74 -0.67
C SER A 34 10.33 -32.24 -0.25
N ALA A 35 10.72 -32.57 0.99
CA ALA A 35 12.08 -32.31 1.52
C ALA A 35 13.14 -33.21 0.86
N GLY A 36 13.02 -33.46 -0.45
CA GLY A 36 14.03 -34.07 -1.30
C GLY A 36 15.12 -33.06 -1.65
N SER A 37 16.15 -33.51 -2.36
CA SER A 37 17.23 -32.63 -2.87
C SER A 37 16.61 -31.42 -3.60
N PRO A 38 17.14 -30.21 -3.42
CA PRO A 38 16.62 -29.01 -4.07
C PRO A 38 16.61 -29.19 -5.59
N THR A 39 15.52 -28.75 -6.22
CA THR A 39 15.40 -28.75 -7.68
C THR A 39 15.21 -27.34 -8.19
N VAL A 40 15.62 -27.07 -9.42
CA VAL A 40 15.42 -25.77 -10.08
C VAL A 40 13.94 -25.41 -10.14
N GLU A 41 13.08 -26.36 -10.47
CA GLU A 41 11.63 -26.17 -10.53
C GLU A 41 11.04 -25.83 -9.13
N GLY A 42 11.49 -26.54 -8.10
CA GLY A 42 11.12 -26.25 -6.72
C GLY A 42 11.53 -24.85 -6.28
N ALA A 43 12.76 -24.44 -6.59
CA ALA A 43 13.27 -23.10 -6.30
C ALA A 43 12.46 -22.00 -7.01
N GLU A 44 12.16 -22.16 -8.31
CA GLU A 44 11.30 -21.22 -9.07
C GLU A 44 9.89 -21.14 -8.49
N GLY A 45 9.32 -22.28 -8.09
CA GLY A 45 8.02 -22.32 -7.41
C GLY A 45 8.02 -21.55 -6.09
N LEU A 46 9.08 -21.67 -5.28
CA LEU A 46 9.21 -20.92 -4.02
C LEU A 46 9.39 -19.41 -4.24
N VAL A 47 10.15 -18.99 -5.25
CA VAL A 47 10.25 -17.57 -5.61
C VAL A 47 8.88 -17.03 -6.04
N THR A 48 8.13 -17.78 -6.84
CA THR A 48 6.76 -17.43 -7.23
C THR A 48 5.84 -17.34 -6.00
N ALA A 49 5.98 -18.26 -5.04
CA ALA A 49 5.24 -18.22 -3.78
C ALA A 49 5.64 -17.00 -2.90
N ALA A 50 6.89 -16.53 -2.99
CA ALA A 50 7.31 -15.30 -2.32
C ALA A 50 6.65 -14.06 -2.94
N TYR A 51 6.57 -13.94 -4.27
CA TYR A 51 5.76 -12.90 -4.93
C TYR A 51 4.29 -12.97 -4.53
N ALA A 52 3.74 -14.18 -4.45
CA ALA A 52 2.37 -14.35 -3.97
C ALA A 52 2.19 -13.92 -2.50
N GLY A 53 3.25 -13.90 -1.72
CA GLY A 53 3.22 -13.56 -0.29
C GLY A 53 3.02 -12.09 0.01
N ILE A 54 3.49 -11.19 -0.86
CA ILE A 54 3.45 -9.74 -0.62
C ILE A 54 2.11 -9.08 -0.96
N GLY A 55 1.18 -9.79 -1.56
CA GLY A 55 -0.20 -9.36 -1.77
C GLY A 55 -1.14 -10.42 -1.20
N ASN A 56 -2.22 -10.03 -0.58
CA ASN A 56 -3.24 -10.95 -0.13
C ASN A 56 -4.53 -10.77 -0.94
N ASN A 57 -5.46 -11.69 -0.76
CA ASN A 57 -6.79 -11.61 -1.34
C ASN A 57 -7.86 -11.32 -0.27
N ASP A 58 -7.45 -10.90 0.91
CA ASP A 58 -8.33 -10.59 2.02
C ASP A 58 -8.76 -9.12 2.01
N MET A 59 -10.04 -8.89 2.13
CA MET A 59 -10.64 -7.55 2.19
C MET A 59 -10.35 -6.83 3.49
N ILE A 60 -9.99 -7.57 4.52
CA ILE A 60 -9.80 -7.08 5.88
C ILE A 60 -8.34 -7.31 6.26
N GLY A 61 -7.62 -6.25 6.59
CA GLY A 61 -6.17 -6.27 6.79
C GLY A 61 -5.36 -6.17 5.49
N PRO A 62 -5.63 -5.15 4.66
CA PRO A 62 -4.96 -4.96 3.37
C PRO A 62 -3.46 -4.68 3.58
N ILE A 63 -2.60 -5.50 2.96
CA ILE A 63 -1.13 -5.36 3.07
C ILE A 63 -0.48 -4.75 1.83
N ALA A 64 -1.16 -4.74 0.68
CA ALA A 64 -0.66 -4.12 -0.54
C ALA A 64 -1.21 -2.70 -0.72
N SER A 65 -2.53 -2.51 -0.63
CA SER A 65 -3.17 -1.21 -0.80
C SER A 65 -3.01 -0.28 0.41
N MET A 66 -2.83 -0.82 1.62
CA MET A 66 -2.57 -0.07 2.85
C MET A 66 -3.62 1.01 3.19
N TRP A 67 -4.77 1.04 2.53
CA TRP A 67 -5.73 2.15 2.63
C TRP A 67 -6.19 2.46 4.06
N VAL A 68 -6.30 1.44 4.90
CA VAL A 68 -6.67 1.60 6.32
C VAL A 68 -5.56 2.29 7.11
N TYR A 69 -4.31 1.92 6.83
CA TYR A 69 -3.16 2.36 7.62
C TYR A 69 -2.60 3.70 7.17
N GLY A 70 -2.76 4.03 5.90
CA GLY A 70 -2.20 5.23 5.30
C GLY A 70 -3.22 6.33 5.03
N SER A 71 -4.40 6.01 4.46
CA SER A 71 -5.42 7.01 4.15
C SER A 71 -6.34 7.29 5.34
N VAL A 72 -6.89 6.25 5.99
CA VAL A 72 -7.84 6.41 7.12
C VAL A 72 -7.17 6.98 8.37
N ARG A 73 -5.89 6.66 8.59
CA ARG A 73 -5.10 7.27 9.68
C ARG A 73 -4.60 8.68 9.36
N SER A 74 -4.93 9.23 8.20
CA SER A 74 -4.51 10.59 7.82
C SER A 74 -5.72 11.52 7.66
N ASP A 75 -5.44 12.70 7.16
CA ASP A 75 -6.43 13.69 6.78
C ASP A 75 -7.07 13.44 5.39
N ASP A 76 -6.79 12.28 4.75
CA ASP A 76 -7.29 11.98 3.40
C ASP A 76 -8.64 11.26 3.39
N ALA A 77 -8.93 10.35 4.33
CA ALA A 77 -10.13 9.55 4.26
C ALA A 77 -10.75 9.23 5.63
N TYR A 78 -12.09 9.08 5.62
CA TYR A 78 -12.81 8.40 6.67
C TYR A 78 -12.84 6.89 6.41
N LYS A 79 -13.05 6.12 7.47
CA LYS A 79 -13.25 4.67 7.37
C LYS A 79 -14.39 4.31 6.43
N GLY A 80 -15.53 4.99 6.54
CA GLY A 80 -16.75 4.66 5.79
C GLY A 80 -17.47 3.42 6.33
N GLY A 81 -18.21 2.73 5.44
CA GLY A 81 -19.01 1.56 5.79
C GLY A 81 -20.38 1.91 6.39
N GLY A 82 -20.99 0.98 7.14
CA GLY A 82 -22.31 1.11 7.76
C GLY A 82 -22.23 1.62 9.19
N GLY A 83 -21.54 2.75 9.43
CA GLY A 83 -21.35 3.35 10.74
C GLY A 83 -20.11 2.83 11.47
N VAL A 84 -19.85 3.37 12.66
CA VAL A 84 -18.62 3.16 13.43
C VAL A 84 -18.36 1.71 13.83
N SER A 85 -19.40 0.91 14.02
CA SER A 85 -19.28 -0.51 14.41
C SER A 85 -19.03 -1.46 13.24
N ASP A 86 -19.14 -0.99 12.00
CA ASP A 86 -18.86 -1.82 10.84
C ASP A 86 -17.34 -1.90 10.63
N VAL A 87 -16.75 -3.08 10.85
CA VAL A 87 -15.30 -3.29 10.99
C VAL A 87 -14.70 -2.35 12.03
N GLU A 88 -15.18 -2.48 13.26
CA GLU A 88 -14.88 -1.59 14.40
C GLU A 88 -13.38 -1.27 14.60
N PRO A 89 -12.40 -2.21 14.42
CA PRO A 89 -10.99 -1.88 14.55
C PRO A 89 -10.54 -0.72 13.66
N TYR A 90 -11.12 -0.55 12.48
CA TYR A 90 -10.77 0.56 11.59
C TYR A 90 -11.23 1.91 12.13
N ASN A 91 -12.33 1.93 12.89
CA ASN A 91 -12.76 3.13 13.61
C ASN A 91 -11.78 3.52 14.74
N PHE A 92 -11.18 2.53 15.41
CA PHE A 92 -10.14 2.80 16.40
C PHE A 92 -8.86 3.38 15.76
N TYR A 93 -8.50 2.94 14.53
CA TYR A 93 -7.36 3.52 13.80
C TYR A 93 -7.62 4.98 13.43
N GLU A 94 -8.83 5.29 12.95
CA GLU A 94 -9.26 6.63 12.57
C GLU A 94 -9.29 7.59 13.77
N GLN A 95 -9.63 7.09 14.96
CA GLN A 95 -9.71 7.86 16.19
C GLN A 95 -8.40 7.90 17.00
N TYR A 96 -7.37 7.19 16.58
CA TYR A 96 -6.13 6.96 17.36
C TYR A 96 -6.37 6.30 18.71
N ASN A 97 -7.44 5.54 18.85
CA ASN A 97 -7.78 4.78 20.05
C ASN A 97 -7.16 3.37 20.02
N LEU A 98 -5.83 3.32 19.90
CA LEU A 98 -5.07 2.10 19.61
C LEU A 98 -4.83 1.20 20.83
N THR A 99 -5.25 1.64 22.02
CA THR A 99 -5.17 0.87 23.27
C THR A 99 -6.40 0.01 23.53
N GLN A 100 -7.44 0.13 22.71
CA GLN A 100 -8.63 -0.72 22.83
C GLN A 100 -8.31 -2.16 22.46
N PRO A 101 -8.89 -3.14 23.16
CA PRO A 101 -8.73 -4.54 22.79
C PRO A 101 -9.38 -4.76 21.42
N PHE A 102 -8.58 -5.14 20.43
CA PHE A 102 -9.04 -5.54 19.12
C PHE A 102 -9.64 -6.97 19.22
N GLN A 103 -10.94 -7.05 19.37
CA GLN A 103 -11.64 -8.34 19.52
C GLN A 103 -11.75 -9.11 18.19
N SER A 104 -11.66 -8.41 17.05
CA SER A 104 -11.72 -9.05 15.74
C SER A 104 -10.31 -9.36 15.24
N TRP A 105 -9.97 -10.63 15.18
CA TRP A 105 -8.74 -11.11 14.57
C TRP A 105 -8.63 -10.75 13.07
N LEU A 106 -9.77 -10.66 12.37
CA LEU A 106 -9.84 -10.38 10.93
C LEU A 106 -9.35 -8.98 10.54
N ALA A 107 -9.54 -7.98 11.39
CA ALA A 107 -9.18 -6.59 11.09
C ALA A 107 -8.09 -6.06 12.03
N GLY A 108 -7.57 -6.91 12.90
CA GLY A 108 -6.61 -6.52 13.92
C GLY A 108 -5.17 -6.50 13.41
N LEU A 109 -4.34 -5.74 14.10
CA LEU A 109 -2.90 -5.66 13.87
C LEU A 109 -2.18 -7.02 13.89
N PRO A 110 -2.59 -8.02 14.72
CA PRO A 110 -1.99 -9.36 14.68
C PRO A 110 -2.04 -10.03 13.31
N TYR A 111 -3.13 -9.82 12.56
CA TYR A 111 -3.28 -10.39 11.23
C TYR A 111 -2.32 -9.74 10.21
N THR A 112 -2.17 -8.42 10.26
CA THR A 112 -1.24 -7.67 9.41
C THR A 112 0.21 -8.06 9.68
N TRP A 113 0.58 -8.15 10.97
CA TRP A 113 1.89 -8.64 11.41
C TRP A 113 2.16 -10.05 10.87
N GLU A 114 1.25 -10.97 11.07
CA GLU A 114 1.36 -12.36 10.61
C GLU A 114 1.50 -12.45 9.08
N ASN A 115 0.75 -11.68 8.32
CA ASN A 115 0.81 -11.71 6.86
C ASN A 115 2.17 -11.28 6.32
N TYR A 116 2.77 -10.22 6.87
CA TYR A 116 4.12 -9.81 6.45
C TYR A 116 5.19 -10.83 6.87
N TYR A 117 5.11 -11.41 8.08
CA TYR A 117 6.06 -12.46 8.47
C TYR A 117 5.86 -13.76 7.70
N ARG A 118 4.65 -14.06 7.24
CA ARG A 118 4.40 -15.16 6.30
C ARG A 118 5.05 -14.89 4.94
N ALA A 119 5.01 -13.66 4.45
CA ALA A 119 5.71 -13.27 3.22
C ALA A 119 7.24 -13.39 3.39
N ILE A 120 7.79 -12.92 4.51
CA ILE A 120 9.22 -13.08 4.87
C ILE A 120 9.60 -14.57 4.91
N SER A 121 8.80 -15.40 5.56
CA SER A 121 9.04 -16.85 5.63
C SER A 121 9.09 -17.52 4.25
N ARG A 122 8.21 -17.12 3.32
CA ARG A 122 8.23 -17.61 1.93
C ARG A 122 9.49 -17.18 1.20
N ALA A 123 9.90 -15.91 1.34
CA ALA A 123 11.16 -15.41 0.77
C ALA A 123 12.37 -16.16 1.34
N ASN A 124 12.43 -16.36 2.65
CA ASN A 124 13.50 -17.10 3.31
C ASN A 124 13.53 -18.58 2.88
N SER A 125 12.37 -19.20 2.65
CA SER A 125 12.31 -20.58 2.13
C SER A 125 12.87 -20.67 0.71
N ALA A 126 12.55 -19.69 -0.15
CA ALA A 126 13.14 -19.60 -1.48
C ALA A 126 14.68 -19.42 -1.40
N LEU A 127 15.14 -18.52 -0.52
CA LEU A 127 16.58 -18.27 -0.33
C LEU A 127 17.33 -19.51 0.15
N ARG A 128 16.80 -20.24 1.14
CA ARG A 128 17.42 -21.50 1.61
C ARG A 128 17.57 -22.50 0.47
N THR A 129 16.50 -22.75 -0.29
CA THR A 129 16.54 -23.70 -1.41
C THR A 129 17.49 -23.24 -2.52
N LEU A 130 17.51 -21.95 -2.85
CA LEU A 130 18.43 -21.39 -3.86
C LEU A 130 19.89 -21.48 -3.41
N ASN A 131 20.18 -21.36 -2.11
CA ASN A 131 21.52 -21.45 -1.56
C ASN A 131 22.08 -22.90 -1.57
N GLU A 132 21.22 -23.91 -1.66
CA GLU A 132 21.62 -25.32 -1.81
C GLU A 132 21.94 -25.71 -3.26
N LEU A 133 21.52 -24.90 -4.26
CA LEU A 133 21.84 -25.09 -5.68
C LEU A 133 23.15 -24.39 -6.03
N THR A 134 23.76 -24.81 -7.15
CA THR A 134 24.94 -24.15 -7.74
C THR A 134 24.55 -23.34 -8.98
N ASP A 135 25.44 -22.43 -9.41
CA ASP A 135 25.20 -21.61 -10.61
C ASP A 135 25.26 -22.46 -11.89
N GLU A 136 25.97 -23.63 -11.87
CA GLU A 136 25.98 -24.59 -12.97
C GLU A 136 24.65 -25.36 -13.09
N GLU A 137 23.96 -25.59 -11.98
CA GLU A 137 22.65 -26.26 -11.97
C GLU A 137 21.51 -25.29 -12.35
N PHE A 138 21.68 -24.00 -12.07
CA PHE A 138 20.65 -23.01 -12.29
C PHE A 138 21.20 -21.64 -12.71
N ASP A 139 21.23 -21.37 -14.00
CA ASP A 139 21.77 -20.13 -14.59
C ASP A 139 21.13 -18.83 -14.03
N LEU A 140 19.86 -18.89 -13.60
CA LEU A 140 19.14 -17.72 -13.04
C LEU A 140 19.23 -17.65 -11.52
N ARG A 141 20.01 -18.51 -10.87
CA ARG A 141 20.08 -18.62 -9.42
C ARG A 141 20.33 -17.28 -8.72
N GLN A 142 21.35 -16.53 -9.16
CA GLN A 142 21.67 -15.21 -8.56
C GLN A 142 20.54 -14.21 -8.73
N THR A 143 19.89 -14.19 -9.88
CA THR A 143 18.73 -13.35 -10.14
C THR A 143 17.57 -13.70 -9.21
N ARG A 144 17.30 -14.99 -8.99
CA ARG A 144 16.23 -15.45 -8.09
C ARG A 144 16.53 -15.18 -6.61
N ILE A 145 17.79 -15.29 -6.20
CA ILE A 145 18.22 -14.85 -4.86
C ILE A 145 17.94 -13.35 -4.70
N ALA A 146 18.29 -12.54 -5.69
CA ALA A 146 18.07 -11.10 -5.67
C ALA A 146 16.58 -10.72 -5.61
N GLU A 147 15.72 -11.44 -6.34
CA GLU A 147 14.27 -11.27 -6.26
C GLU A 147 13.73 -11.62 -4.87
N ALA A 148 14.13 -12.75 -4.31
CA ALA A 148 13.67 -13.19 -2.99
C ALA A 148 14.11 -12.21 -1.88
N ARG A 149 15.34 -11.68 -1.96
CA ARG A 149 15.82 -10.62 -1.05
C ARG A 149 15.03 -9.33 -1.22
N PHE A 150 14.73 -8.91 -2.45
CA PHE A 150 13.88 -7.74 -2.70
C PHE A 150 12.49 -7.89 -2.03
N LEU A 151 11.85 -9.05 -2.16
CA LEU A 151 10.53 -9.32 -1.57
C LEU A 151 10.57 -9.37 -0.04
N ARG A 152 11.66 -9.89 0.54
CA ARG A 152 11.91 -9.85 1.98
C ARG A 152 12.10 -8.41 2.46
N GLY A 153 12.92 -7.65 1.76
CA GLY A 153 13.14 -6.23 2.02
C GLY A 153 11.85 -5.43 2.01
N HIS A 154 10.97 -5.66 1.01
CA HIS A 154 9.63 -5.07 0.95
C HIS A 154 8.83 -5.36 2.24
N SER A 155 8.76 -6.63 2.64
CA SER A 155 7.95 -7.03 3.80
C SER A 155 8.47 -6.44 5.11
N HIS A 156 9.80 -6.42 5.32
CA HIS A 156 10.40 -5.77 6.49
C HIS A 156 10.23 -4.24 6.47
N PHE A 157 10.33 -3.60 5.29
CA PHE A 157 10.07 -2.16 5.14
C PHE A 157 8.64 -1.82 5.60
N MET A 158 7.64 -2.58 5.14
CA MET A 158 6.25 -2.36 5.50
C MET A 158 6.00 -2.57 7.00
N LEU A 159 6.58 -3.63 7.60
CA LEU A 159 6.53 -3.83 9.04
C LEU A 159 7.17 -2.66 9.80
N LYS A 160 8.32 -2.17 9.33
CA LYS A 160 9.04 -1.08 9.99
C LYS A 160 8.28 0.25 9.95
N VAL A 161 7.63 0.60 8.84
CA VAL A 161 6.82 1.83 8.76
C VAL A 161 5.53 1.74 9.58
N LEU A 162 5.05 0.53 9.86
CA LEU A 162 3.88 0.31 10.72
C LEU A 162 4.23 0.26 12.22
N PHE A 163 5.34 -0.43 12.58
CA PHE A 163 5.63 -0.80 13.97
C PHE A 163 6.97 -0.26 14.50
N LYS A 164 7.76 0.45 13.71
CA LYS A 164 9.10 0.99 14.00
C LYS A 164 10.15 -0.08 14.35
N TYR A 165 9.91 -0.88 15.38
CA TYR A 165 10.83 -1.91 15.86
C TYR A 165 10.25 -3.29 15.66
N VAL A 166 10.88 -4.06 14.79
CA VAL A 166 10.46 -5.41 14.43
C VAL A 166 11.67 -6.35 14.37
N PRO A 167 11.54 -7.63 14.70
CA PRO A 167 12.63 -8.57 14.53
C PRO A 167 12.98 -8.72 13.05
N TYR A 168 14.25 -8.63 12.70
CA TYR A 168 14.72 -8.91 11.34
C TYR A 168 15.02 -10.40 11.22
N ILE A 169 14.25 -11.10 10.39
CA ILE A 169 14.33 -12.56 10.23
C ILE A 169 14.83 -12.88 8.83
N ASP A 170 16.01 -13.49 8.73
CA ASP A 170 16.59 -13.93 7.47
C ASP A 170 16.63 -15.47 7.31
N GLU A 171 17.13 -15.94 6.18
CA GLU A 171 17.20 -17.34 5.81
C GLU A 171 18.22 -18.16 6.61
N ASN A 172 19.15 -17.48 7.30
CA ASN A 172 20.23 -18.14 8.04
C ASN A 172 19.82 -18.54 9.46
N LEU A 173 18.75 -17.92 9.98
CA LEU A 173 18.27 -18.22 11.32
C LEU A 173 17.54 -19.57 11.34
N SER A 174 17.92 -20.42 12.30
CA SER A 174 17.17 -21.62 12.65
C SER A 174 15.86 -21.27 13.36
N ASN A 175 14.93 -22.22 13.44
CA ASN A 175 13.66 -22.01 14.15
C ASN A 175 13.89 -21.66 15.65
N GLU A 176 14.96 -22.16 16.25
CA GLU A 176 15.30 -21.87 17.64
C GLU A 176 15.82 -20.43 17.79
N GLU A 177 16.68 -19.98 16.87
CA GLU A 177 17.20 -18.61 16.86
C GLU A 177 16.10 -17.58 16.57
N ILE A 178 15.17 -17.88 15.66
CA ILE A 178 14.00 -17.03 15.40
C ILE A 178 13.21 -16.75 16.67
N LEU A 179 13.02 -17.78 17.52
CA LEU A 179 12.32 -17.64 18.81
C LEU A 179 13.11 -16.86 19.86
N GLN A 180 14.39 -16.58 19.61
CA GLN A 180 15.26 -15.78 20.50
C GLN A 180 15.59 -14.40 19.91
N THR A 181 15.14 -14.09 18.69
CA THR A 181 15.40 -12.80 18.05
C THR A 181 14.45 -11.74 18.60
N SER A 182 15.01 -10.71 19.25
CA SER A 182 14.23 -9.59 19.79
C SER A 182 13.82 -8.59 18.71
N ASN A 183 12.69 -7.90 18.92
CA ASN A 183 12.35 -6.74 18.09
C ASN A 183 13.22 -5.50 18.39
N ARG A 184 14.06 -5.56 19.44
CA ARG A 184 15.03 -4.53 19.83
C ARG A 184 16.47 -4.95 19.58
N GLU A 185 16.72 -5.98 18.78
CA GLU A 185 18.08 -6.43 18.47
C GLU A 185 18.89 -5.35 17.74
N TYR A 186 18.24 -4.58 16.90
CA TYR A 186 18.82 -3.46 16.14
C TYR A 186 18.26 -2.13 16.62
N SER A 187 19.11 -1.12 16.69
CA SER A 187 18.66 0.28 16.81
C SER A 187 17.82 0.68 15.60
N ASN A 188 17.15 1.82 15.69
CA ASN A 188 16.31 2.30 14.58
C ASN A 188 17.08 2.44 13.25
N ASP A 189 18.31 2.97 13.30
CA ASP A 189 19.14 3.15 12.10
C ASP A 189 19.74 1.84 11.60
N GLU A 190 20.21 0.96 12.49
CA GLU A 190 20.73 -0.37 12.12
C GLU A 190 19.65 -1.21 11.43
N LEU A 191 18.41 -1.18 11.92
CA LEU A 191 17.31 -1.91 11.29
C LEU A 191 17.00 -1.37 9.87
N TRP A 192 17.07 -0.05 9.65
CA TRP A 192 17.01 0.51 8.30
C TRP A 192 18.13 -0.01 7.40
N ASN A 193 19.36 -0.07 7.93
CA ASN A 193 20.51 -0.59 7.18
C ASN A 193 20.35 -2.08 6.85
N LYS A 194 19.83 -2.89 7.78
CA LYS A 194 19.55 -4.31 7.54
C LYS A 194 18.54 -4.53 6.40
N ILE A 195 17.49 -3.73 6.36
CA ILE A 195 16.50 -3.80 5.28
C ILE A 195 17.11 -3.29 3.97
N ALA A 196 17.94 -2.25 4.03
CA ALA A 196 18.63 -1.71 2.85
C ALA A 196 19.58 -2.72 2.20
N GLU A 197 20.28 -3.56 2.99
CA GLU A 197 21.15 -4.63 2.47
C GLU A 197 20.43 -5.56 1.48
N ASP A 198 19.13 -5.79 1.66
CA ASP A 198 18.31 -6.60 0.75
C ASP A 198 18.08 -5.89 -0.59
N PHE A 199 17.76 -4.61 -0.56
CA PHE A 199 17.56 -3.83 -1.79
C PHE A 199 18.87 -3.52 -2.50
N GLU A 200 19.96 -3.28 -1.78
CA GLU A 200 21.31 -3.11 -2.34
C GLU A 200 21.77 -4.38 -3.07
N PHE A 201 21.59 -5.54 -2.45
CA PHE A 201 21.88 -6.80 -3.10
C PHE A 201 21.02 -7.00 -4.35
N ALA A 202 19.72 -6.71 -4.27
CA ALA A 202 18.81 -6.79 -5.40
C ALA A 202 19.24 -5.87 -6.54
N MET A 203 19.54 -4.60 -6.25
CA MET A 203 20.01 -3.63 -7.24
C MET A 203 21.28 -4.07 -7.95
N ASN A 204 22.21 -4.70 -7.22
CA ASN A 204 23.49 -5.13 -7.77
C ASN A 204 23.42 -6.44 -8.58
N ASN A 205 22.40 -7.28 -8.39
CA ASN A 205 22.29 -8.62 -8.98
C ASN A 205 21.08 -8.82 -9.89
N LEU A 206 20.11 -7.90 -9.91
CA LEU A 206 19.00 -7.96 -10.86
C LEU A 206 19.38 -7.31 -12.20
N PRO A 207 18.85 -7.82 -13.32
CA PRO A 207 18.95 -7.16 -14.62
C PRO A 207 18.08 -5.88 -14.63
N GLU A 208 18.37 -4.97 -15.54
CA GLU A 208 17.56 -3.74 -15.72
C GLU A 208 16.13 -4.03 -16.19
N THR A 209 15.93 -5.13 -16.91
CA THR A 209 14.61 -5.58 -17.36
C THR A 209 14.49 -7.08 -17.14
N GLN A 210 13.27 -7.56 -16.89
CA GLN A 210 12.95 -8.97 -16.71
C GLN A 210 12.09 -9.48 -17.88
N PRO A 211 12.29 -10.73 -18.34
CA PRO A 211 11.46 -11.32 -19.39
C PRO A 211 9.98 -11.48 -18.98
N GLN A 212 9.73 -11.70 -17.69
CA GLN A 212 8.38 -11.80 -17.13
C GLN A 212 7.99 -10.48 -16.48
N VAL A 213 6.91 -9.91 -16.98
CA VAL A 213 6.33 -8.66 -16.46
C VAL A 213 5.97 -8.83 -14.98
N GLY A 214 6.22 -7.79 -14.20
CA GLY A 214 5.92 -7.77 -12.76
C GLY A 214 7.01 -8.35 -11.86
N ARG A 215 8.06 -9.00 -12.41
CA ARG A 215 9.23 -9.36 -11.61
C ARG A 215 10.06 -8.11 -11.28
N ALA A 216 10.59 -8.08 -10.07
CA ALA A 216 11.50 -7.03 -9.64
C ALA A 216 12.73 -6.96 -10.55
N ASN A 217 13.15 -5.75 -10.89
CA ASN A 217 14.33 -5.47 -11.69
C ASN A 217 15.28 -4.51 -10.94
N LYS A 218 16.46 -4.28 -11.50
CA LYS A 218 17.47 -3.39 -10.91
C LYS A 218 16.93 -2.00 -10.57
N LEU A 219 16.14 -1.41 -11.47
CA LEU A 219 15.63 -0.05 -11.31
C LEU A 219 14.51 0.01 -10.25
N ALA A 220 13.67 -1.03 -10.14
CA ALA A 220 12.71 -1.16 -9.06
C ALA A 220 13.42 -1.29 -7.70
N ALA A 221 14.54 -2.03 -7.64
CA ALA A 221 15.34 -2.13 -6.43
C ALA A 221 16.01 -0.79 -6.07
N ALA A 222 16.52 -0.04 -7.05
CA ALA A 222 17.07 1.30 -6.84
C ALA A 222 16.01 2.29 -6.34
N ALA A 223 14.81 2.29 -6.94
CA ALA A 223 13.70 3.13 -6.50
C ALA A 223 13.24 2.79 -5.08
N TYR A 224 13.19 1.50 -4.74
CA TYR A 224 12.81 1.07 -3.39
C TYR A 224 13.89 1.44 -2.36
N LEU A 225 15.16 1.26 -2.71
CA LEU A 225 16.28 1.70 -1.86
C LEU A 225 16.25 3.22 -1.65
N ALA A 226 15.95 4.00 -2.70
CA ALA A 226 15.76 5.44 -2.58
C ALA A 226 14.63 5.80 -1.60
N LYS A 227 13.50 5.10 -1.70
CA LYS A 227 12.37 5.26 -0.76
C LYS A 227 12.79 4.96 0.67
N LEU A 228 13.48 3.86 0.90
CA LEU A 228 14.01 3.49 2.22
C LEU A 228 14.98 4.55 2.75
N ARG A 229 15.95 4.98 1.94
CA ARG A 229 16.94 5.99 2.33
C ARG A 229 16.30 7.34 2.64
N LEU A 230 15.21 7.69 1.92
CA LEU A 230 14.42 8.89 2.22
C LEU A 230 13.77 8.80 3.60
N TYR A 231 13.20 7.65 3.97
CA TYR A 231 12.65 7.42 5.31
C TYR A 231 13.74 7.48 6.38
N GLN A 232 14.88 6.85 6.13
CA GLN A 232 16.04 6.83 7.04
C GLN A 232 16.67 8.21 7.21
N ALA A 233 16.60 9.08 6.19
CA ALA A 233 17.17 10.43 6.24
C ALA A 233 16.52 11.31 7.32
N TYR A 234 15.25 11.08 7.63
CA TYR A 234 14.56 11.77 8.73
C TYR A 234 14.77 10.97 10.03
N GLU A 235 15.87 11.27 10.70
CA GLU A 235 16.30 10.55 11.90
C GLU A 235 15.38 10.84 13.08
N GLN A 236 14.80 9.80 13.64
CA GLN A 236 13.86 9.89 14.76
C GLN A 236 14.46 9.38 16.06
N ASP A 237 14.18 10.08 17.15
CA ASP A 237 14.46 9.62 18.50
C ASP A 237 13.48 8.52 18.98
N GLU A 238 13.64 8.08 20.24
CA GLU A 238 12.78 7.07 20.85
C GLU A 238 11.31 7.54 21.01
N ASN A 239 11.07 8.84 21.09
CA ASN A 239 9.75 9.45 21.15
C ASN A 239 9.19 9.77 19.76
N HIS A 240 9.75 9.18 18.71
CA HIS A 240 9.30 9.31 17.30
C HIS A 240 9.45 10.72 16.72
N GLN A 241 10.15 11.64 17.43
CA GLN A 241 10.37 12.99 16.94
C GLN A 241 11.54 13.00 15.96
N VAL A 242 11.39 13.71 14.84
CA VAL A 242 12.47 13.94 13.88
C VAL A 242 13.47 14.92 14.52
N VAL A 243 14.68 14.45 14.78
CA VAL A 243 15.74 15.22 15.44
C VAL A 243 16.83 15.69 14.50
N ASN A 244 16.93 15.10 13.32
CA ASN A 244 17.91 15.46 12.29
C ASN A 244 17.41 15.05 10.91
N ILE A 245 17.87 15.74 9.86
CA ILE A 245 17.70 15.34 8.47
C ILE A 245 19.09 15.06 7.89
N ASN A 246 19.38 13.78 7.65
CA ASN A 246 20.70 13.31 7.25
C ASN A 246 21.00 13.60 5.78
N GLN A 247 21.91 14.56 5.54
CA GLN A 247 22.26 15.04 4.22
C GLN A 247 22.93 13.96 3.34
N ASN A 248 23.70 13.05 3.93
CA ASN A 248 24.32 11.96 3.18
C ASN A 248 23.27 10.99 2.64
N ARG A 249 22.27 10.65 3.45
CA ARG A 249 21.15 9.79 3.02
C ARG A 249 20.31 10.47 1.94
N LEU A 250 20.11 11.79 2.02
CA LEU A 250 19.43 12.53 0.96
C LEU A 250 20.24 12.52 -0.36
N GLN A 251 21.56 12.60 -0.29
CA GLN A 251 22.38 12.47 -1.50
C GLN A 251 22.27 11.06 -2.11
N GLU A 252 22.24 9.99 -1.29
CA GLU A 252 21.95 8.64 -1.78
C GLU A 252 20.58 8.57 -2.48
N VAL A 253 19.56 9.26 -1.97
CA VAL A 253 18.24 9.34 -2.63
C VAL A 253 18.36 10.00 -4.01
N VAL A 254 19.09 11.11 -4.12
CA VAL A 254 19.32 11.78 -5.41
C VAL A 254 20.00 10.82 -6.39
N ASP A 255 21.09 10.17 -5.98
CA ASP A 255 21.87 9.29 -6.86
C ASP A 255 21.03 8.07 -7.34
N LEU A 256 20.26 7.47 -6.44
CA LEU A 256 19.42 6.31 -6.75
C LEU A 256 18.22 6.66 -7.65
N THR A 257 17.56 7.78 -7.38
CA THR A 257 16.44 8.25 -8.21
C THR A 257 16.93 8.72 -9.57
N GLU A 258 18.11 9.36 -9.64
CA GLU A 258 18.75 9.75 -10.90
C GLU A 258 19.05 8.52 -11.77
N MET A 259 19.53 7.41 -11.19
CA MET A 259 19.71 6.14 -11.92
C MET A 259 18.41 5.69 -12.60
N VAL A 260 17.27 5.77 -11.91
CA VAL A 260 15.96 5.38 -12.45
C VAL A 260 15.53 6.35 -13.56
N ILE A 261 15.67 7.65 -13.35
CA ILE A 261 15.26 8.69 -14.30
C ILE A 261 16.10 8.62 -15.57
N GLN A 262 17.42 8.51 -15.45
CA GLN A 262 18.34 8.48 -16.60
C GLN A 262 18.29 7.17 -17.39
N SER A 263 17.72 6.10 -16.83
CA SER A 263 17.53 4.85 -17.56
C SER A 263 16.62 5.00 -18.78
N GLY A 264 15.68 5.95 -18.73
CA GLY A 264 14.66 6.13 -19.76
C GLY A 264 13.63 5.00 -19.86
N ASN A 265 13.67 4.02 -18.93
CA ASN A 265 12.75 2.86 -18.92
C ASN A 265 11.37 3.22 -18.35
N TYR A 266 11.28 4.31 -17.59
CA TYR A 266 10.04 4.76 -16.95
C TYR A 266 9.71 6.21 -17.33
N SER A 267 8.43 6.51 -17.35
CA SER A 267 7.91 7.87 -17.57
C SER A 267 6.52 7.99 -16.96
N LEU A 268 6.04 9.22 -16.75
CA LEU A 268 4.64 9.42 -16.35
C LEU A 268 3.71 8.87 -17.42
N GLN A 269 2.58 8.26 -16.99
CA GLN A 269 1.48 7.96 -17.90
C GLN A 269 1.01 9.26 -18.57
N PRO A 270 0.70 9.23 -19.87
CA PRO A 270 0.19 10.42 -20.58
C PRO A 270 -1.10 10.99 -19.97
N ASP A 271 -1.96 10.12 -19.46
CA ASP A 271 -3.18 10.49 -18.74
C ASP A 271 -3.15 9.88 -17.33
N PHE A 272 -3.44 10.70 -16.32
CA PHE A 272 -3.44 10.27 -14.92
C PHE A 272 -4.32 9.05 -14.64
N ALA A 273 -5.47 8.95 -15.33
CA ALA A 273 -6.40 7.83 -15.21
C ALA A 273 -5.78 6.47 -15.53
N GLU A 274 -4.78 6.45 -16.41
CA GLU A 274 -4.16 5.21 -16.89
C GLU A 274 -3.38 4.46 -15.81
N ASN A 275 -3.01 5.12 -14.71
CA ASN A 275 -2.47 4.45 -13.52
C ASN A 275 -3.49 3.55 -12.81
N PHE A 276 -4.80 3.74 -13.04
CA PHE A 276 -5.87 3.09 -12.29
C PHE A 276 -6.88 2.35 -13.17
N LEU A 277 -6.57 2.15 -14.44
CA LEU A 277 -7.45 1.51 -15.40
C LEU A 277 -6.91 0.16 -15.88
N ASN A 278 -7.80 -0.81 -15.97
CA ASN A 278 -7.49 -2.08 -16.62
C ASN A 278 -6.95 -1.90 -18.04
N GLY A 279 -5.94 -2.67 -18.38
CA GLY A 279 -5.25 -2.62 -19.68
C GLY A 279 -4.04 -1.68 -19.71
N TYR A 280 -3.79 -0.98 -18.60
CA TYR A 280 -2.60 -0.14 -18.41
C TYR A 280 -1.68 -0.66 -17.31
N ASP A 281 -1.99 -1.83 -16.73
CA ASP A 281 -1.15 -2.51 -15.77
C ASP A 281 0.29 -2.68 -16.31
N ASN A 282 1.28 -2.47 -15.45
CA ASN A 282 2.70 -2.50 -15.85
C ASN A 282 3.05 -1.50 -16.96
N GLY A 283 2.33 -0.39 -17.02
CA GLY A 283 2.60 0.72 -17.95
C GLY A 283 3.89 1.47 -17.62
N PRO A 284 4.21 2.53 -18.38
CA PRO A 284 5.48 3.24 -18.26
C PRO A 284 5.71 3.91 -16.89
N GLU A 285 4.66 4.13 -16.11
CA GLU A 285 4.77 4.73 -14.78
C GLU A 285 4.93 3.68 -13.66
N SER A 286 4.58 2.40 -13.91
CA SER A 286 4.67 1.33 -12.93
C SER A 286 6.12 0.88 -12.74
N VAL A 287 6.77 1.34 -11.67
CA VAL A 287 8.16 0.95 -11.33
C VAL A 287 8.19 -0.39 -10.60
N PHE A 288 7.29 -0.58 -9.65
CA PHE A 288 7.04 -1.88 -9.02
C PHE A 288 5.60 -1.99 -8.58
N ALA A 289 4.94 -3.07 -9.00
CA ALA A 289 3.55 -3.37 -8.69
C ALA A 289 3.36 -4.80 -8.22
N ILE A 290 2.43 -4.99 -7.29
CA ILE A 290 1.94 -6.31 -6.90
C ILE A 290 0.96 -6.78 -7.98
N GLN A 291 1.24 -7.96 -8.53
CA GLN A 291 0.52 -8.51 -9.67
C GLN A 291 -0.72 -9.27 -9.23
N PHE A 292 -1.83 -9.00 -9.89
CA PHE A 292 -3.08 -9.73 -9.74
C PHE A 292 -3.53 -10.31 -11.08
N SER A 293 -4.44 -11.29 -11.06
CA SER A 293 -4.87 -12.00 -12.25
C SER A 293 -6.33 -12.45 -12.18
N ILE A 294 -6.92 -12.60 -13.35
CA ILE A 294 -8.24 -13.23 -13.56
C ILE A 294 -8.12 -14.17 -14.75
N SER A 295 -8.84 -15.30 -14.72
CA SER A 295 -8.80 -16.27 -15.83
C SER A 295 -7.39 -16.76 -16.20
N ASP A 296 -6.56 -16.98 -15.21
CA ASP A 296 -5.15 -17.39 -15.32
C ASP A 296 -4.94 -18.92 -15.39
N GLY A 297 -6.01 -19.66 -15.60
CA GLY A 297 -6.01 -21.13 -15.62
C GLY A 297 -6.33 -21.76 -14.26
N THR A 298 -6.38 -20.98 -13.19
CA THR A 298 -6.88 -21.43 -11.88
C THR A 298 -8.38 -21.17 -11.73
N THR A 299 -9.02 -21.85 -10.79
CA THR A 299 -10.48 -21.75 -10.59
C THR A 299 -10.93 -20.34 -10.18
N ALA A 300 -10.11 -19.62 -9.42
CA ALA A 300 -10.46 -18.33 -8.83
C ALA A 300 -9.72 -17.15 -9.48
N GLY A 301 -8.57 -17.38 -10.14
CA GLY A 301 -7.60 -16.34 -10.41
C GLY A 301 -6.94 -15.86 -9.11
N ARG A 302 -6.04 -14.90 -9.22
CA ARG A 302 -5.50 -14.16 -8.08
C ARG A 302 -6.05 -12.73 -8.10
N LEU A 303 -7.26 -12.56 -7.58
CA LEU A 303 -7.94 -11.27 -7.58
C LEU A 303 -7.50 -10.42 -6.38
N ASN A 304 -7.38 -9.11 -6.63
CA ASN A 304 -7.27 -8.10 -5.60
C ASN A 304 -8.63 -7.89 -4.94
N PHE A 305 -8.80 -8.37 -3.71
CA PHE A 305 -9.95 -8.10 -2.85
C PHE A 305 -9.67 -7.03 -1.80
N GLU A 306 -8.45 -6.53 -1.67
CA GLU A 306 -8.08 -5.56 -0.63
C GLU A 306 -8.92 -4.28 -0.69
N ASN A 307 -9.33 -3.90 -1.90
CA ASN A 307 -10.23 -2.76 -2.14
C ASN A 307 -11.70 -3.17 -2.32
N GLY A 308 -12.03 -4.43 -2.06
CA GLY A 308 -13.38 -4.97 -2.25
C GLY A 308 -14.46 -4.35 -1.37
N LEU A 309 -14.08 -3.70 -0.26
CA LEU A 309 -14.98 -2.94 0.62
C LEU A 309 -15.22 -1.51 0.13
N ASN A 310 -14.40 -0.98 -0.77
CA ASN A 310 -14.31 0.45 -1.08
C ASN A 310 -15.25 0.90 -2.20
N TYR A 311 -16.09 0.00 -2.72
CA TYR A 311 -17.04 0.32 -3.78
C TYR A 311 -18.30 1.00 -3.26
N PRO A 312 -18.97 1.85 -4.07
CA PRO A 312 -20.21 2.51 -3.67
C PRO A 312 -21.31 1.51 -3.35
N HIS A 313 -21.84 1.56 -2.11
CA HIS A 313 -22.80 0.57 -1.61
C HIS A 313 -24.15 0.63 -2.30
N GLY A 314 -24.69 1.85 -2.50
CA GLY A 314 -26.01 2.05 -3.08
C GLY A 314 -26.06 1.99 -4.61
N ALA A 315 -24.91 1.88 -5.27
CA ALA A 315 -24.84 1.76 -6.71
C ALA A 315 -25.33 0.37 -7.15
N PRO A 316 -26.32 0.27 -8.07
CA PRO A 316 -26.95 -1.00 -8.45
C PRO A 316 -25.96 -2.04 -8.99
N GLN A 317 -24.90 -1.58 -9.65
CA GLN A 317 -23.88 -2.43 -10.25
C GLN A 317 -22.91 -3.03 -9.24
N TYR A 318 -22.77 -2.45 -8.05
CA TYR A 318 -21.83 -2.92 -7.00
C TYR A 318 -22.55 -3.53 -5.80
N GLY A 319 -23.24 -2.72 -5.00
CA GLY A 319 -24.09 -3.15 -3.89
C GLY A 319 -23.36 -3.45 -2.58
N CYS A 320 -22.08 -3.12 -2.45
CA CYS A 320 -21.24 -3.19 -1.23
C CYS A 320 -19.97 -2.36 -1.42
N CYS A 321 -19.32 -1.80 -0.41
CA CYS A 321 -19.66 -1.75 0.99
C CYS A 321 -19.52 -0.33 1.55
N GLY A 322 -19.00 0.64 0.77
CA GLY A 322 -18.96 2.06 1.06
C GLY A 322 -17.86 2.47 2.05
N PHE A 323 -16.76 1.72 2.11
CA PHE A 323 -15.57 2.09 2.89
C PHE A 323 -14.65 3.05 2.13
N HIS A 324 -13.58 3.51 2.80
CA HIS A 324 -12.53 4.38 2.25
C HIS A 324 -13.12 5.62 1.58
N GLN A 325 -13.93 6.37 2.34
CA GLN A 325 -14.57 7.59 1.84
C GLN A 325 -13.62 8.78 2.01
N PRO A 326 -13.45 9.63 0.96
CA PRO A 326 -12.66 10.84 1.09
C PRO A 326 -13.17 11.71 2.25
N SER A 327 -12.26 12.24 3.07
CA SER A 327 -12.62 13.22 4.09
C SER A 327 -13.04 14.53 3.44
N GLN A 328 -13.83 15.34 4.14
CA GLN A 328 -14.14 16.69 3.68
C GLN A 328 -12.87 17.53 3.50
N ASN A 329 -11.89 17.29 4.36
CA ASN A 329 -10.57 17.91 4.27
C ASN A 329 -9.86 17.58 2.96
N MET A 330 -9.91 16.30 2.50
CA MET A 330 -9.32 15.90 1.22
C MET A 330 -10.05 16.52 0.03
N VAL A 331 -11.38 16.56 0.06
CA VAL A 331 -12.18 17.22 -1.00
C VAL A 331 -11.77 18.68 -1.12
N ASN A 332 -11.70 19.40 0.00
CA ASN A 332 -11.32 20.81 0.03
C ASN A 332 -9.88 21.06 -0.45
N ALA A 333 -8.98 20.07 -0.27
CA ALA A 333 -7.58 20.18 -0.67
C ALA A 333 -7.38 20.32 -2.19
N PHE A 334 -8.35 19.89 -2.99
CA PHE A 334 -8.30 20.06 -4.45
C PHE A 334 -8.66 21.47 -4.92
N ALA A 335 -9.20 22.35 -4.04
CA ALA A 335 -9.50 23.73 -4.42
C ALA A 335 -8.22 24.50 -4.77
N THR A 336 -8.29 25.28 -5.84
CA THR A 336 -7.19 26.13 -6.28
C THR A 336 -7.52 27.62 -6.08
N ASP A 337 -6.47 28.43 -6.06
CA ASP A 337 -6.59 29.90 -6.08
C ASP A 337 -6.79 30.41 -7.51
N ALA A 338 -6.91 31.74 -7.67
CA ALA A 338 -7.07 32.38 -8.96
C ALA A 338 -5.87 32.19 -9.92
N ASN A 339 -4.73 31.76 -9.40
CA ASN A 339 -3.52 31.46 -10.20
C ASN A 339 -3.39 29.97 -10.53
N GLY A 340 -4.32 29.13 -10.08
CA GLY A 340 -4.26 27.68 -10.27
C GLY A 340 -3.29 26.97 -9.33
N LEU A 341 -2.94 27.59 -8.21
CA LEU A 341 -2.15 26.96 -7.15
C LEU A 341 -3.04 26.40 -6.05
N PRO A 342 -2.61 25.40 -5.29
CA PRO A 342 -3.32 24.96 -4.10
C PRO A 342 -3.57 26.12 -3.14
N LYS A 343 -4.67 26.13 -2.44
CA LYS A 343 -4.97 27.18 -1.44
C LYS A 343 -4.15 27.10 -0.16
N PHE A 344 -3.25 26.11 -0.09
CA PHE A 344 -2.34 25.92 1.04
C PHE A 344 -3.06 26.02 2.40
N ASP A 345 -2.79 27.05 3.18
CA ASP A 345 -3.30 27.21 4.54
C ASP A 345 -4.81 27.56 4.60
N THR A 346 -5.40 28.03 3.50
CA THR A 346 -6.82 28.45 3.45
C THR A 346 -7.76 27.44 2.77
N PHE A 347 -7.26 26.29 2.36
CA PHE A 347 -8.02 25.29 1.61
C PHE A 347 -9.26 24.76 2.36
N ASN A 348 -9.20 24.71 3.69
CA ASN A 348 -10.24 24.14 4.56
C ASN A 348 -11.10 25.20 5.27
N ASP A 349 -11.02 26.46 4.85
CA ASP A 349 -11.84 27.56 5.36
C ASP A 349 -13.30 27.43 4.90
N VAL A 350 -13.51 26.85 3.71
CA VAL A 350 -14.81 26.62 3.09
C VAL A 350 -15.02 25.12 2.91
N GLU A 351 -16.19 24.63 3.27
CA GLU A 351 -16.60 23.25 3.04
C GLU A 351 -17.22 23.15 1.64
N LEU A 352 -16.55 22.41 0.75
CA LEU A 352 -17.01 22.21 -0.62
C LEU A 352 -18.11 21.14 -0.67
N SER A 353 -19.21 21.47 -1.29
CA SER A 353 -20.28 20.54 -1.67
C SER A 353 -20.21 20.18 -3.15
N ALA A 354 -21.01 19.23 -3.61
CA ALA A 354 -21.11 18.90 -5.02
C ALA A 354 -21.62 20.09 -5.86
N GLU A 355 -22.47 20.95 -5.27
CA GLU A 355 -22.99 22.16 -5.92
C GLU A 355 -21.92 23.23 -6.12
N ASP A 356 -20.85 23.22 -5.30
CA ASP A 356 -19.70 24.11 -5.45
C ASP A 356 -18.71 23.60 -6.51
N ILE A 357 -18.68 22.28 -6.76
CA ILE A 357 -17.76 21.62 -7.70
C ILE A 357 -18.49 21.40 -9.02
N THR A 358 -18.59 22.45 -9.82
CA THR A 358 -19.31 22.48 -11.10
C THR A 358 -18.46 23.19 -12.17
N PRO A 359 -18.82 23.14 -13.45
CA PRO A 359 -18.08 23.84 -14.53
C PRO A 359 -17.94 25.34 -14.35
N SER A 360 -18.83 25.97 -13.58
CA SER A 360 -18.80 27.40 -13.26
C SER A 360 -18.58 27.68 -11.76
N GLY A 361 -18.25 26.65 -11.00
CA GLY A 361 -18.04 26.72 -9.55
C GLY A 361 -16.63 27.07 -9.15
N VAL A 362 -16.24 26.61 -7.97
CA VAL A 362 -14.90 26.78 -7.43
C VAL A 362 -13.86 26.15 -8.35
N THR A 363 -12.73 26.82 -8.54
CA THR A 363 -11.62 26.25 -9.31
C THR A 363 -10.95 25.11 -8.56
N VAL A 364 -10.67 24.02 -9.26
CA VAL A 364 -10.13 22.80 -8.66
C VAL A 364 -9.01 22.18 -9.51
N ASP A 365 -8.14 21.43 -8.86
CA ASP A 365 -7.17 20.56 -9.52
C ASP A 365 -7.91 19.40 -10.22
N PRO A 366 -7.63 19.09 -11.48
CA PRO A 366 -8.34 18.03 -12.23
C PRO A 366 -8.33 16.66 -11.55
N ARG A 367 -7.33 16.36 -10.72
CA ARG A 367 -7.22 15.08 -10.01
C ARG A 367 -8.38 14.81 -9.04
N ILE A 368 -9.20 15.82 -8.72
CA ILE A 368 -10.43 15.61 -7.94
C ILE A 368 -11.36 14.60 -8.62
N ASP A 369 -11.61 14.77 -9.92
CA ASP A 369 -12.52 13.89 -10.71
C ASP A 369 -11.86 12.56 -11.12
N HIS A 370 -10.59 12.37 -10.79
CA HIS A 370 -9.91 11.08 -10.87
C HIS A 370 -9.93 10.30 -9.55
N SER A 371 -10.09 11.02 -8.43
CA SER A 371 -9.94 10.46 -7.09
C SER A 371 -11.25 10.28 -6.35
N ILE A 372 -12.25 11.14 -6.64
CA ILE A 372 -13.48 11.31 -5.84
C ILE A 372 -14.71 11.17 -6.72
N GLY A 373 -15.66 10.33 -6.31
CA GLY A 373 -17.02 10.27 -6.83
C GLY A 373 -17.84 11.42 -6.23
N ILE A 374 -18.35 12.29 -7.10
CA ILE A 374 -19.09 13.51 -6.78
C ILE A 374 -20.46 13.43 -7.42
N ASP A 375 -21.52 13.83 -6.72
CA ASP A 375 -22.90 13.79 -7.23
C ASP A 375 -23.02 14.50 -8.58
N GLY A 376 -23.61 13.81 -9.57
CA GLY A 376 -23.78 14.31 -10.92
C GLY A 376 -22.55 14.17 -11.83
N HIS A 377 -21.40 13.72 -11.35
CA HIS A 377 -20.18 13.56 -12.17
C HIS A 377 -20.02 12.14 -12.75
N PRO A 378 -19.30 11.98 -13.88
CA PRO A 378 -18.94 10.67 -14.42
C PRO A 378 -18.11 9.86 -13.42
N TYR A 379 -18.51 8.62 -13.13
CA TYR A 379 -17.77 7.71 -12.25
C TYR A 379 -16.98 6.68 -13.08
N LYS A 380 -15.73 6.48 -12.73
CA LYS A 380 -14.80 5.58 -13.45
C LYS A 380 -14.75 5.83 -14.96
N TYR A 381 -14.77 7.13 -15.31
CA TYR A 381 -14.63 7.59 -16.71
C TYR A 381 -15.71 7.07 -17.65
N ARG A 382 -16.91 6.81 -17.11
CA ARG A 382 -18.09 6.33 -17.83
C ARG A 382 -19.15 7.44 -17.85
N ASN A 383 -19.81 7.57 -18.98
CA ASN A 383 -20.76 8.65 -19.25
C ASN A 383 -22.22 8.18 -19.37
N GLU A 384 -22.46 6.88 -19.26
CA GLU A 384 -23.81 6.33 -19.24
C GLU A 384 -24.52 6.73 -17.93
N ASP A 385 -25.82 6.97 -17.97
CA ASP A 385 -26.63 7.38 -16.81
C ASP A 385 -26.40 6.47 -15.60
N SER A 386 -26.14 5.17 -15.83
CA SER A 386 -25.84 4.19 -14.78
C SER A 386 -24.48 4.40 -14.10
N TYR A 387 -23.62 5.24 -14.65
CA TYR A 387 -22.29 5.59 -14.15
C TYR A 387 -22.15 7.09 -13.82
N ILE A 388 -23.22 7.86 -13.86
CA ILE A 388 -23.23 9.18 -13.23
C ILE A 388 -23.38 8.98 -11.73
N PHE A 389 -22.39 9.43 -10.96
CA PHE A 389 -22.39 9.24 -9.51
C PHE A 389 -23.57 9.92 -8.86
N SER A 390 -24.18 9.28 -7.88
CA SER A 390 -25.31 9.79 -7.14
C SER A 390 -25.08 9.71 -5.63
N ASN A 391 -25.52 10.72 -4.90
CA ASN A 391 -25.54 10.74 -3.44
C ASN A 391 -26.24 9.50 -2.83
N SER A 392 -27.18 8.88 -3.58
CA SER A 392 -27.84 7.63 -3.17
C SER A 392 -26.90 6.41 -3.18
N TRP A 393 -25.71 6.51 -3.76
CA TRP A 393 -24.72 5.43 -3.79
C TRP A 393 -23.91 5.33 -2.52
N VAL A 394 -23.86 6.39 -1.73
CA VAL A 394 -23.15 6.42 -0.44
C VAL A 394 -23.91 5.64 0.62
N ARG A 395 -23.22 4.84 1.42
CA ARG A 395 -23.85 3.92 2.37
C ARG A 395 -24.44 4.61 3.58
N ASP A 396 -23.70 5.52 4.21
CA ASP A 396 -24.09 6.21 5.44
C ASP A 396 -23.69 7.69 5.38
N PRO A 397 -24.36 8.47 4.51
CA PRO A 397 -23.98 9.86 4.27
C PRO A 397 -24.19 10.76 5.51
N GLY A 398 -25.07 10.36 6.42
CA GLY A 398 -25.29 11.10 7.68
C GLY A 398 -24.06 11.06 8.59
N VAL A 399 -23.28 9.99 8.53
CA VAL A 399 -22.04 9.84 9.31
C VAL A 399 -20.83 10.34 8.52
N TYR A 400 -20.61 9.85 7.30
CA TYR A 400 -19.36 10.04 6.57
C TYR A 400 -19.40 11.10 5.46
N GLY A 401 -20.58 11.62 5.10
CA GLY A 401 -20.75 12.58 4.00
C GLY A 401 -21.05 11.89 2.66
N TYR A 402 -21.04 12.67 1.57
CA TYR A 402 -21.59 12.27 0.28
C TYR A 402 -20.53 11.92 -0.80
N PHE A 403 -19.26 11.87 -0.44
CA PHE A 403 -18.18 11.57 -1.37
C PHE A 403 -17.76 10.11 -1.27
N GLN A 404 -17.25 9.54 -2.37
CA GLN A 404 -16.75 8.17 -2.43
C GLN A 404 -15.38 8.14 -3.11
N SER A 405 -14.48 7.24 -2.69
CA SER A 405 -13.23 7.01 -3.41
C SER A 405 -13.49 6.41 -4.80
N MET A 406 -12.58 6.68 -5.76
CA MET A 406 -12.75 6.23 -7.14
C MET A 406 -11.51 5.57 -7.73
N LYS A 407 -10.29 5.87 -7.28
CA LYS A 407 -9.06 5.44 -7.94
C LYS A 407 -8.95 3.92 -8.12
N GLU A 408 -9.15 3.17 -7.06
CA GLU A 408 -8.90 1.73 -7.01
C GLU A 408 -10.08 0.86 -7.45
N GLN A 409 -11.24 1.46 -7.70
CA GLN A 409 -12.42 0.75 -8.18
C GLN A 409 -12.34 0.54 -9.69
N GLN A 410 -13.10 -0.44 -10.20
CA GLN A 410 -13.25 -0.69 -11.61
C GLN A 410 -14.74 -0.68 -12.00
N ALA A 411 -15.04 -0.38 -13.27
CA ALA A 411 -16.38 -0.50 -13.78
C ALA A 411 -16.85 -1.96 -13.69
N ALA A 412 -18.10 -2.20 -13.33
CA ALA A 412 -18.63 -3.54 -13.09
C ALA A 412 -18.68 -4.43 -14.35
N ASP A 413 -18.62 -3.82 -15.53
CA ASP A 413 -18.53 -4.49 -16.83
C ASP A 413 -17.08 -4.66 -17.34
N CYS A 414 -16.09 -4.26 -16.54
CA CYS A 414 -14.69 -4.54 -16.85
C CYS A 414 -14.44 -6.04 -16.90
N SER A 415 -13.69 -6.51 -17.89
CA SER A 415 -13.22 -7.91 -17.96
C SER A 415 -12.29 -8.28 -16.78
N CYS A 416 -11.75 -7.28 -16.10
CA CYS A 416 -10.92 -7.40 -14.91
C CYS A 416 -11.70 -7.59 -13.60
N TYR A 417 -13.03 -7.39 -13.63
CA TYR A 417 -13.88 -7.37 -12.45
C TYR A 417 -14.60 -8.70 -12.24
N LYS A 418 -14.64 -9.16 -11.00
CA LYS A 418 -15.40 -10.35 -10.60
C LYS A 418 -16.03 -10.12 -9.24
N LYS A 419 -17.35 -10.29 -9.16
CA LYS A 419 -18.06 -10.26 -7.89
C LYS A 419 -18.08 -11.65 -7.28
N GLN A 420 -17.64 -11.76 -6.02
CA GLN A 420 -17.66 -13.01 -5.24
C GLN A 420 -18.47 -12.80 -3.97
N GLY A 421 -19.64 -13.40 -3.89
CA GLY A 421 -20.61 -13.06 -2.85
C GLY A 421 -20.99 -11.58 -2.95
N PRO A 422 -20.96 -10.81 -1.85
CA PRO A 422 -21.21 -9.36 -1.88
C PRO A 422 -19.98 -8.53 -2.29
N PHE A 423 -18.80 -9.13 -2.41
CA PHE A 423 -17.53 -8.42 -2.52
C PHE A 423 -17.00 -8.36 -3.95
N MET A 424 -16.25 -7.31 -4.24
CA MET A 424 -15.66 -7.04 -5.53
C MET A 424 -14.16 -7.35 -5.52
N GLY A 425 -13.75 -8.21 -6.48
CA GLY A 425 -12.35 -8.48 -6.76
C GLY A 425 -11.99 -8.01 -8.15
N VAL A 426 -10.78 -7.54 -8.33
CA VAL A 426 -10.27 -7.07 -9.62
C VAL A 426 -8.89 -7.66 -9.91
N SER A 427 -8.53 -7.73 -11.18
CA SER A 427 -7.19 -8.18 -11.60
C SER A 427 -6.25 -7.02 -11.92
N THR A 428 -6.64 -5.78 -11.64
CA THR A 428 -5.73 -4.63 -11.76
C THR A 428 -4.69 -4.67 -10.64
N ASN A 429 -3.46 -4.37 -11.01
CA ASN A 429 -2.32 -4.37 -10.10
C ASN A 429 -2.40 -3.24 -9.07
N ILE A 430 -1.62 -3.36 -8.01
CA ILE A 430 -1.39 -2.29 -7.04
C ILE A 430 0.06 -1.82 -7.21
N ASP A 431 0.25 -0.58 -7.65
CA ASP A 431 1.55 0.04 -7.73
C ASP A 431 2.07 0.41 -6.33
N ILE A 432 3.22 -0.14 -5.96
CA ILE A 432 3.93 0.19 -4.72
C ILE A 432 4.84 1.40 -4.92
N ILE A 433 5.39 1.55 -6.13
CA ILE A 433 6.17 2.71 -6.53
C ILE A 433 5.77 3.06 -7.96
N ARG A 434 5.24 4.29 -8.14
CA ARG A 434 5.03 4.89 -9.45
C ARG A 434 6.18 5.84 -9.81
N TYR A 435 6.41 6.11 -11.08
CA TYR A 435 7.45 7.04 -11.52
C TYR A 435 7.25 8.46 -10.96
N ALA A 436 6.00 8.88 -10.76
CA ALA A 436 5.69 10.12 -10.04
C ALA A 436 6.31 10.14 -8.63
N ASP A 437 6.32 9.00 -7.90
CA ASP A 437 6.95 8.91 -6.58
C ASP A 437 8.49 9.08 -6.69
N VAL A 438 9.10 8.51 -7.71
CA VAL A 438 10.55 8.68 -7.98
C VAL A 438 10.91 10.15 -8.20
N LEU A 439 10.11 10.86 -9.03
CA LEU A 439 10.32 12.30 -9.29
C LEU A 439 10.17 13.13 -8.01
N LEU A 440 9.13 12.84 -7.21
CA LEU A 440 8.84 13.61 -6.01
C LEU A 440 9.77 13.25 -4.84
N MET A 441 10.32 12.03 -4.77
CA MET A 441 11.41 11.68 -3.85
C MET A 441 12.69 12.43 -4.17
N GLN A 442 13.06 12.53 -5.46
CA GLN A 442 14.23 13.32 -5.87
C GLN A 442 14.02 14.81 -5.58
N ALA A 443 12.83 15.34 -5.88
CA ALA A 443 12.50 16.73 -5.60
C ALA A 443 12.59 17.03 -4.10
N GLU A 444 12.10 16.13 -3.24
CA GLU A 444 12.19 16.26 -1.79
C GLU A 444 13.65 16.30 -1.32
N ALA A 445 14.46 15.34 -1.80
CA ALA A 445 15.88 15.30 -1.46
C ALA A 445 16.60 16.59 -1.86
N TYR A 446 16.36 17.12 -3.07
CA TYR A 446 16.93 18.41 -3.50
C TYR A 446 16.49 19.57 -2.59
N ILE A 447 15.23 19.63 -2.20
CA ILE A 447 14.73 20.69 -1.32
C ILE A 447 15.45 20.64 0.03
N GLU A 448 15.54 19.46 0.64
CA GLU A 448 16.16 19.33 1.96
C GLU A 448 17.70 19.49 1.93
N LEU A 449 18.33 19.28 0.75
CA LEU A 449 19.73 19.63 0.48
C LEU A 449 19.94 21.13 0.19
N GLY A 450 18.91 21.98 0.20
CA GLY A 450 19.00 23.40 -0.14
C GLY A 450 19.15 23.67 -1.64
N GLN A 451 18.81 22.71 -2.49
CA GLN A 451 18.88 22.76 -3.95
C GLN A 451 17.46 22.85 -4.58
N GLN A 452 16.58 23.64 -3.98
CA GLN A 452 15.15 23.69 -4.34
C GLN A 452 14.89 24.06 -5.81
N ASP A 453 15.80 24.76 -6.49
CA ASP A 453 15.64 25.06 -7.91
C ASP A 453 15.70 23.82 -8.80
N MET A 454 16.41 22.76 -8.37
CA MET A 454 16.43 21.47 -9.05
C MET A 454 15.12 20.69 -8.85
N ALA A 455 14.42 20.93 -7.75
CA ALA A 455 13.14 20.26 -7.44
C ALA A 455 11.97 20.80 -8.28
N ARG A 456 11.97 22.11 -8.61
CA ARG A 456 10.85 22.77 -9.30
C ARG A 456 10.45 22.10 -10.62
N PRO A 457 11.36 21.77 -11.54
CA PRO A 457 10.98 21.09 -12.79
C PRO A 457 10.40 19.70 -12.57
N LEU A 458 10.83 18.97 -11.54
CA LEU A 458 10.31 17.64 -11.22
C LEU A 458 8.86 17.72 -10.72
N ILE A 459 8.58 18.64 -9.81
CA ILE A 459 7.23 18.93 -9.32
C ILE A 459 6.33 19.39 -10.49
N ASN A 460 6.82 20.29 -11.32
CA ASN A 460 6.05 20.80 -12.46
C ASN A 460 5.76 19.74 -13.52
N GLN A 461 6.63 18.74 -13.69
CA GLN A 461 6.36 17.62 -14.59
C GLN A 461 5.12 16.84 -14.17
N VAL A 462 4.96 16.58 -12.86
CA VAL A 462 3.76 15.92 -12.30
C VAL A 462 2.53 16.82 -12.45
N ARG A 463 2.65 18.11 -12.13
CA ARG A 463 1.55 19.09 -12.26
C ARG A 463 1.08 19.24 -13.70
N LYS A 464 2.01 19.31 -14.64
CA LYS A 464 1.69 19.41 -16.08
C LYS A 464 0.88 18.19 -16.54
N ARG A 465 1.32 16.98 -16.21
CA ARG A 465 0.57 15.77 -16.53
C ARG A 465 -0.86 15.82 -15.95
N ALA A 466 -1.03 16.27 -14.69
CA ALA A 466 -2.34 16.44 -14.09
C ALA A 466 -3.20 17.46 -14.86
N ALA A 467 -2.63 18.59 -15.28
CA ALA A 467 -3.30 19.61 -16.10
C ALA A 467 -3.79 19.06 -17.45
N GLU A 468 -3.02 18.17 -18.05
CA GLU A 468 -3.31 17.55 -19.36
C GLU A 468 -4.29 16.38 -19.26
N SER A 469 -4.52 15.82 -18.06
CA SER A 469 -5.35 14.64 -17.81
C SER A 469 -6.85 14.97 -17.61
N THR A 470 -7.44 15.77 -18.48
CA THR A 470 -8.85 16.18 -18.33
C THR A 470 -9.80 15.54 -19.36
N GLY A 471 -9.27 14.75 -20.29
CA GLY A 471 -10.05 14.21 -21.41
C GLY A 471 -11.05 13.15 -20.98
N ARG A 472 -10.64 12.24 -20.09
CA ARG A 472 -11.46 11.09 -19.67
C ARG A 472 -12.54 11.45 -18.64
N THR A 473 -12.39 12.56 -17.92
CA THR A 473 -13.34 12.99 -16.88
C THR A 473 -14.58 13.67 -17.45
N ARG A 474 -14.58 14.05 -18.75
CA ARG A 474 -15.62 14.84 -19.39
C ARG A 474 -16.90 14.02 -19.63
N PHE A 475 -18.03 14.74 -19.66
CA PHE A 475 -19.28 14.21 -20.17
C PHE A 475 -19.20 13.87 -21.66
N SER A 476 -20.19 13.11 -22.17
CA SER A 476 -20.26 12.70 -23.57
C SER A 476 -20.33 13.85 -24.57
N ASP A 477 -20.83 15.01 -24.15
CA ASP A 477 -20.88 16.24 -24.96
C ASP A 477 -19.56 17.04 -24.94
N GLY A 478 -18.54 16.54 -24.21
CA GLY A 478 -17.24 17.17 -24.07
C GLY A 478 -17.15 18.22 -22.95
N THR A 479 -18.24 18.48 -22.21
CA THR A 479 -18.23 19.41 -21.09
C THR A 479 -17.45 18.81 -19.92
N ALA A 480 -16.60 19.61 -19.27
CA ALA A 480 -15.92 19.20 -18.04
C ALA A 480 -16.91 19.24 -16.86
N PRO A 481 -16.89 18.26 -15.94
CA PRO A 481 -17.78 18.26 -14.79
C PRO A 481 -17.40 19.34 -13.75
N SER A 482 -16.13 19.76 -13.70
CA SER A 482 -15.59 20.73 -12.75
C SER A 482 -14.88 21.88 -13.47
N ASN A 483 -14.67 22.98 -12.74
CA ASN A 483 -13.92 24.15 -13.20
C ASN A 483 -12.41 23.92 -12.98
N TYR A 484 -11.77 23.21 -13.92
CA TYR A 484 -10.36 22.85 -13.80
C TYR A 484 -9.44 24.05 -13.97
N GLN A 485 -8.61 24.28 -12.97
CA GLN A 485 -7.57 25.29 -13.03
C GLN A 485 -6.35 24.83 -12.23
N ILE A 486 -5.24 24.59 -12.91
CA ILE A 486 -3.96 24.18 -12.32
C ILE A 486 -2.83 24.89 -13.07
N ALA A 487 -1.81 25.35 -12.35
CA ALA A 487 -0.64 26.01 -12.94
C ALA A 487 0.65 25.41 -12.41
N GLU A 488 1.70 25.47 -13.23
CA GLU A 488 3.06 25.16 -12.83
C GLU A 488 3.61 26.26 -11.90
N TYR A 489 4.57 25.92 -11.04
CA TYR A 489 5.32 26.90 -10.25
C TYR A 489 6.37 27.56 -11.13
N ASP A 490 6.26 28.87 -11.36
CA ASP A 490 7.18 29.63 -12.24
C ASP A 490 8.14 30.55 -11.47
N GLY A 491 7.98 30.61 -10.13
CA GLY A 491 8.77 31.47 -9.25
C GLY A 491 8.21 32.89 -9.11
N SER A 492 7.23 33.30 -9.93
CA SER A 492 6.50 34.56 -9.77
C SER A 492 5.15 34.36 -9.07
N ASN A 493 4.46 33.25 -9.33
CA ASN A 493 3.22 32.87 -8.69
C ASN A 493 3.39 32.30 -7.27
N LEU A 494 4.59 31.81 -6.95
CA LEU A 494 5.04 31.43 -5.61
C LEU A 494 6.53 31.74 -5.50
N SER A 495 6.94 32.58 -4.53
CA SER A 495 8.36 32.81 -4.25
C SER A 495 9.06 31.50 -3.92
N TRP A 496 10.08 31.09 -4.71
CA TRP A 496 10.66 29.75 -4.64
C TRP A 496 11.79 29.68 -3.60
N THR A 497 11.44 29.92 -2.33
CA THR A 497 12.32 29.66 -1.18
C THR A 497 12.28 28.17 -0.83
N GLN A 498 13.25 27.70 -0.03
CA GLN A 498 13.26 26.31 0.44
C GLN A 498 11.95 25.92 1.16
N ASP A 499 11.42 26.80 2.02
CA ASP A 499 10.18 26.53 2.78
C ASP A 499 8.96 26.47 1.87
N ASN A 500 8.86 27.38 0.90
CA ASN A 500 7.76 27.36 -0.07
C ASN A 500 7.87 26.16 -1.02
N ALA A 501 9.07 25.77 -1.42
CA ALA A 501 9.31 24.58 -2.22
C ALA A 501 8.91 23.31 -1.45
N ARG A 502 9.26 23.24 -0.16
CA ARG A 502 8.84 22.15 0.74
C ARG A 502 7.32 22.08 0.87
N MET A 503 6.65 23.22 1.06
CA MET A 503 5.20 23.32 1.08
C MET A 503 4.59 22.85 -0.25
N ALA A 504 5.11 23.34 -1.37
CA ALA A 504 4.64 22.95 -2.71
C ALA A 504 4.81 21.45 -2.98
N LEU A 505 5.94 20.85 -2.60
CA LEU A 505 6.19 19.43 -2.70
C LEU A 505 5.20 18.62 -1.87
N ARG A 506 4.99 18.97 -0.60
CA ARG A 506 4.07 18.28 0.31
C ARG A 506 2.64 18.30 -0.20
N TRP A 507 2.21 19.42 -0.79
CA TRP A 507 0.91 19.53 -1.46
C TRP A 507 0.85 18.70 -2.74
N GLU A 508 1.90 18.72 -3.57
CA GLU A 508 1.92 17.91 -4.78
C GLU A 508 1.85 16.42 -4.47
N ARG A 509 2.61 15.94 -3.47
CA ARG A 509 2.50 14.55 -3.01
C ARG A 509 1.09 14.22 -2.52
N ARG A 510 0.46 15.12 -1.77
CA ARG A 510 -0.91 14.90 -1.27
C ARG A 510 -1.94 14.78 -2.38
N LEU A 511 -1.89 15.67 -3.39
CA LEU A 511 -2.85 15.67 -4.50
C LEU A 511 -2.59 14.52 -5.49
N GLU A 512 -1.33 14.23 -5.77
CA GLU A 512 -0.93 13.15 -6.67
C GLU A 512 -1.30 11.77 -6.11
N PHE A 513 -0.99 11.54 -4.84
CA PHE A 513 -1.22 10.27 -4.16
C PHE A 513 -2.48 10.26 -3.28
N ALA A 514 -3.41 11.17 -3.50
CA ALA A 514 -4.67 11.21 -2.78
C ALA A 514 -5.35 9.83 -2.77
N LEU A 515 -5.68 9.31 -1.59
CA LEU A 515 -6.31 7.99 -1.40
C LEU A 515 -5.46 6.78 -1.84
N GLU A 516 -4.16 6.94 -2.10
CA GLU A 516 -3.21 5.83 -2.39
C GLU A 516 -2.36 5.44 -1.17
N SER A 517 -2.67 5.97 0.01
CA SER A 517 -2.09 5.60 1.32
C SER A 517 -0.73 6.18 1.75
N PRO A 518 0.08 6.92 0.99
CA PRO A 518 1.36 7.40 1.52
C PRO A 518 1.21 8.51 2.55
N ARG A 519 0.08 9.22 2.59
CA ARG A 519 -0.11 10.46 3.36
C ARG A 519 0.26 10.35 4.83
N PHE A 520 -0.23 9.36 5.56
CA PHE A 520 0.08 9.18 6.98
C PHE A 520 1.58 8.99 7.21
N PHE A 521 2.19 8.12 6.41
CA PHE A 521 3.61 7.79 6.52
C PHE A 521 4.49 8.99 6.17
N ASP A 522 4.10 9.81 5.20
CA ASP A 522 4.77 11.06 4.86
C ASP A 522 4.70 12.06 6.03
N LEU A 523 3.54 12.23 6.68
CA LEU A 523 3.38 13.11 7.84
C LEU A 523 4.26 12.68 9.02
N VAL A 524 4.32 11.38 9.30
CA VAL A 524 5.17 10.81 10.36
C VAL A 524 6.65 11.02 10.04
N ARG A 525 7.05 10.71 8.81
CA ARG A 525 8.43 10.88 8.34
C ARG A 525 8.88 12.35 8.39
N TRP A 526 8.02 13.29 8.01
CA TRP A 526 8.32 14.71 8.07
C TRP A 526 8.30 15.28 9.50
N GLY A 527 7.88 14.51 10.50
CA GLY A 527 7.77 14.97 11.89
C GLY A 527 6.66 16.00 12.11
N ILE A 528 5.61 15.99 11.27
CA ILE A 528 4.50 16.95 11.33
C ILE A 528 3.14 16.26 11.51
N ALA A 529 3.13 14.97 11.86
CA ALA A 529 1.88 14.22 12.02
C ALA A 529 0.99 14.84 13.10
N GLU A 530 1.53 15.09 14.29
CA GLU A 530 0.76 15.63 15.41
C GLU A 530 0.12 17.01 15.08
N PRO A 531 0.85 18.06 14.68
CA PRO A 531 0.21 19.35 14.39
C PRO A 531 -0.78 19.28 13.23
N THR A 532 -0.50 18.49 12.18
CA THR A 532 -1.37 18.37 11.01
C THR A 532 -2.66 17.62 11.35
N LEU A 533 -2.53 16.47 12.00
CA LEU A 533 -3.68 15.60 12.29
C LEU A 533 -4.56 16.14 13.41
N ASN A 534 -3.99 16.78 14.44
CA ASN A 534 -4.81 17.44 15.45
C ASN A 534 -5.54 18.67 14.90
N ALA A 535 -4.92 19.46 14.02
CA ALA A 535 -5.63 20.55 13.32
C ALA A 535 -6.77 20.01 12.42
N TYR A 536 -6.55 18.90 11.74
CA TYR A 536 -7.58 18.19 11.00
C TYR A 536 -8.72 17.73 11.91
N LEU A 537 -8.41 17.02 12.99
CA LEU A 537 -9.41 16.50 13.93
C LEU A 537 -10.23 17.61 14.58
N GLU A 538 -9.61 18.71 15.02
CA GLU A 538 -10.34 19.85 15.61
C GLU A 538 -11.38 20.44 14.64
N LYS A 539 -11.06 20.48 13.34
CA LYS A 539 -12.04 20.93 12.34
C LYS A 539 -13.09 19.86 12.07
N GLU A 540 -12.69 18.58 11.92
CA GLU A 540 -13.61 17.49 11.60
C GLU A 540 -14.60 17.16 12.73
N LYS A 541 -14.24 17.33 13.98
CA LYS A 541 -15.16 17.24 15.14
C LYS A 541 -16.37 18.16 14.99
N THR A 542 -16.23 19.28 14.31
CA THR A 542 -17.36 20.18 14.04
C THR A 542 -18.31 19.66 12.96
N ARG A 543 -17.91 18.64 12.22
CA ARG A 543 -18.62 18.04 11.09
C ARG A 543 -19.08 16.60 11.37
N LYS A 544 -18.35 15.89 12.24
CA LYS A 544 -18.43 14.43 12.41
C LYS A 544 -18.38 14.05 13.89
N ASP A 545 -19.53 13.76 14.47
CA ASP A 545 -19.66 13.41 15.90
C ASP A 545 -18.82 12.19 16.30
N PHE A 546 -18.60 11.25 15.40
CA PHE A 546 -17.83 10.06 15.70
C PHE A 546 -16.33 10.34 15.95
N LEU A 547 -15.84 11.53 15.61
CA LEU A 547 -14.46 11.95 15.86
C LEU A 547 -14.32 12.77 17.16
N ASN A 548 -15.38 12.99 17.94
CA ASN A 548 -15.34 13.86 19.13
C ASN A 548 -14.22 13.50 20.12
N ASP A 549 -13.94 12.22 20.31
CA ASP A 549 -12.89 11.72 21.20
C ASP A 549 -11.55 11.44 20.50
N ALA A 550 -11.48 11.65 19.19
CA ALA A 550 -10.28 11.38 18.42
C ALA A 550 -9.16 12.39 18.73
N GLN A 551 -7.96 11.90 18.99
CA GLN A 551 -6.79 12.74 19.23
C GLN A 551 -5.51 11.98 18.87
N PHE A 552 -4.65 12.61 18.08
CA PHE A 552 -3.31 12.12 17.84
C PHE A 552 -2.40 12.49 19.01
N THR A 553 -1.71 11.52 19.59
CA THR A 553 -0.75 11.71 20.68
C THR A 553 0.67 11.51 20.15
N ALA A 554 1.42 12.61 20.11
CA ALA A 554 2.84 12.56 19.71
C ALA A 554 3.66 11.62 20.61
N GLY A 555 4.59 10.91 20.03
CA GLY A 555 5.41 9.91 20.72
C GLY A 555 4.70 8.58 20.97
N ARG A 556 3.48 8.41 20.48
CA ARG A 556 2.71 7.17 20.53
C ARG A 556 2.13 6.80 19.18
N ASP A 557 1.32 7.68 18.60
CA ASP A 557 0.44 7.36 17.49
C ASP A 557 1.12 7.40 16.11
N GLU A 558 2.40 7.72 16.04
CA GLU A 558 3.20 7.62 14.82
C GLU A 558 3.32 6.17 14.35
N TYR A 559 3.33 5.22 15.29
CA TYR A 559 3.44 3.80 15.00
C TYR A 559 2.34 3.02 15.71
N PHE A 560 2.05 1.82 15.22
CA PHE A 560 1.15 0.91 15.90
C PHE A 560 1.84 0.23 17.09
N PRO A 561 1.07 -0.19 18.11
CA PRO A 561 1.60 -1.07 19.15
C PRO A 561 2.02 -2.41 18.56
N ILE A 562 3.08 -3.01 19.11
CA ILE A 562 3.39 -4.41 18.85
C ILE A 562 2.20 -5.25 19.34
N PRO A 563 1.67 -6.17 18.52
CA PRO A 563 0.50 -6.93 18.92
C PRO A 563 0.74 -7.69 20.22
N GLN A 564 -0.14 -7.55 21.21
CA GLN A 564 0.01 -8.15 22.52
C GLN A 564 0.20 -9.67 22.45
N ARG A 565 -0.48 -10.32 21.49
CA ARG A 565 -0.31 -11.76 21.24
C ARG A 565 1.14 -12.14 20.95
N GLU A 566 1.89 -11.31 20.26
CA GLU A 566 3.29 -11.58 19.90
C GLU A 566 4.22 -11.37 21.12
N ILE A 567 3.92 -10.37 21.95
CA ILE A 567 4.63 -10.16 23.23
C ILE A 567 4.41 -11.35 24.15
N ASP A 568 3.17 -11.82 24.28
CA ASP A 568 2.82 -12.96 25.13
C ASP A 568 3.45 -14.27 24.60
N PHE A 569 3.40 -14.48 23.27
CA PHE A 569 4.00 -15.65 22.62
C PHE A 569 5.51 -15.72 22.85
N THR A 570 6.20 -14.60 22.77
CA THR A 570 7.65 -14.50 22.99
C THR A 570 8.02 -14.38 24.47
N LYS A 571 7.04 -14.46 25.39
CA LYS A 571 7.22 -14.37 26.85
C LYS A 571 7.93 -13.08 27.28
N GLY A 572 7.65 -11.99 26.60
CA GLY A 572 8.22 -10.67 26.89
C GLY A 572 9.59 -10.41 26.25
N LEU A 573 10.03 -11.25 25.31
CA LEU A 573 11.21 -10.96 24.50
C LEU A 573 10.96 -9.74 23.58
N TYR A 574 9.73 -9.61 23.06
CA TYR A 574 9.34 -8.41 22.34
C TYR A 574 8.93 -7.32 23.32
N GLU A 575 9.47 -6.12 23.10
CA GLU A 575 9.15 -4.93 23.87
C GLU A 575 8.13 -4.08 23.14
N GLN A 576 7.20 -3.50 23.89
CA GLN A 576 6.19 -2.61 23.35
C GLN A 576 6.79 -1.28 22.88
N ASN A 577 6.15 -0.63 21.91
CA ASN A 577 6.48 0.73 21.52
C ASN A 577 6.14 1.73 22.62
N VAL A 578 6.86 2.85 22.65
CA VAL A 578 6.63 3.92 23.63
C VAL A 578 5.19 4.40 23.57
N GLY A 579 4.59 4.62 24.71
CA GLY A 579 3.21 5.12 24.84
C GLY A 579 2.12 4.05 24.93
N TYR A 580 2.45 2.76 24.73
CA TYR A 580 1.50 1.63 24.78
C TYR A 580 1.74 0.68 25.95
#